data_0442e20dca132292fa2c1e070d8a5988
#
_entry.id   0442e20dca132292fa2c1e070d8a5988
#
_cell.length_a   1.000
_cell.length_b   1.000
_cell.length_c   1.000
_cell.angle_alpha   90.00
_cell.angle_beta   90.00
_cell.angle_gamma   90.00
#
_symmetry.space_group_name_H-M   'P 1'
#
loop_
_entity.id
_entity.type
_entity.pdbx_description
1 polymer ?
#
loop_
_entity_poly.entity_id
_entity_poly.type
_entity_poly.pdbx_seq_one_letter_code
_entity_poly.pdbx_strand_id
1 'polypeptide(L)'
;MLTAVFFLSSRKVSGYNLTVFAAGFAGALINAAAPGNFSRHDETAGAGLHFGQAVVYTVRMFVEETGRLFRETMLGLAFLLMIAAGLYLSGRCRIALREYGAATALALLAGLVADFPVALGYGGFYIPNRCYFIIDTTMVLSLLNLALFLGVCAHRLCGLPSDGRTIAVLLYICLAVLIVTPLSMEELPLYRVARYVHNGSYREYYKKCVELYDYLETCPEADVVLEMPDYIDDFECFYFDEDENGWVNQGIAAYYGKRSVRRAQ
;
A
#
# COMPACT_ATOMS: atom_id res chain seq x y z
N MET A 1 8.50 1.68 -15.26
CA MET A 1 8.71 3.12 -15.00
C MET A 1 10.16 3.55 -15.19
N LEU A 2 11.16 3.02 -14.47
CA LEU A 2 12.58 3.38 -14.63
C LEU A 2 13.08 3.28 -16.07
N THR A 3 12.75 2.21 -16.79
CA THR A 3 13.13 2.02 -18.20
C THR A 3 12.59 3.12 -19.10
N ALA A 4 11.34 3.57 -18.88
CA ALA A 4 10.75 4.67 -19.64
C ALA A 4 11.42 6.01 -19.33
N VAL A 5 11.76 6.26 -18.06
CA VAL A 5 12.50 7.47 -17.64
C VAL A 5 13.89 7.49 -18.26
N PHE A 6 14.62 6.37 -18.26
CA PHE A 6 15.94 6.27 -18.90
C PHE A 6 15.85 6.42 -20.42
N PHE A 7 14.82 5.86 -21.07
CA PHE A 7 14.59 6.05 -22.50
C PHE A 7 14.31 7.52 -22.85
N LEU A 8 13.44 8.18 -22.07
CA LEU A 8 13.13 9.61 -22.27
C LEU A 8 14.36 10.50 -22.05
N SER A 9 15.22 10.16 -21.09
CA SER A 9 16.41 10.92 -20.75
C SER A 9 17.56 10.72 -21.75
N SER A 10 17.84 9.49 -22.14
CA SER A 10 19.00 9.14 -22.97
C SER A 10 18.66 8.93 -24.45
N ARG A 11 17.38 8.80 -24.78
CA ARG A 11 16.85 8.35 -26.10
C ARG A 11 17.48 7.06 -26.63
N LYS A 12 18.11 6.30 -25.75
CA LYS A 12 18.73 5.01 -26.07
C LYS A 12 18.10 3.93 -25.17
N VAL A 13 17.65 2.86 -25.79
CA VAL A 13 17.24 1.67 -25.05
C VAL A 13 18.50 0.88 -24.73
N SER A 14 18.87 0.84 -23.46
CA SER A 14 19.92 -0.05 -22.99
C SER A 14 19.40 -1.49 -23.01
N GLY A 15 20.20 -2.43 -23.50
CA GLY A 15 19.86 -3.87 -23.47
C GLY A 15 19.53 -4.33 -22.04
N TYR A 16 20.28 -3.85 -21.03
CA TYR A 16 20.01 -4.12 -19.62
C TYR A 16 18.60 -3.67 -19.20
N ASN A 17 18.20 -2.44 -19.53
CA ASN A 17 16.87 -1.92 -19.17
C ASN A 17 15.75 -2.70 -19.87
N LEU A 18 15.98 -3.13 -21.11
CA LEU A 18 15.02 -3.97 -21.84
C LEU A 18 14.89 -5.35 -21.18
N THR A 19 16.00 -5.95 -20.75
CA THR A 19 15.98 -7.25 -20.05
C THR A 19 15.24 -7.14 -18.72
N VAL A 20 15.49 -6.10 -17.91
CA VAL A 20 14.79 -5.85 -16.65
C VAL A 20 13.29 -5.66 -16.88
N PHE A 21 12.92 -4.89 -17.92
CA PHE A 21 11.51 -4.72 -18.27
C PHE A 21 10.87 -6.05 -18.69
N ALA A 22 11.52 -6.80 -19.57
CA ALA A 22 11.02 -8.09 -20.06
C ALA A 22 10.88 -9.11 -18.92
N ALA A 23 11.84 -9.17 -18.00
CA ALA A 23 11.77 -10.03 -16.83
C ALA A 23 10.61 -9.63 -15.88
N GLY A 24 10.44 -8.33 -15.61
CA GLY A 24 9.32 -7.83 -14.81
C GLY A 24 7.96 -8.09 -15.47
N PHE A 25 7.86 -7.91 -16.78
CA PHE A 25 6.65 -8.20 -17.55
C PHE A 25 6.32 -9.69 -17.57
N ALA A 26 7.33 -10.55 -17.79
CA ALA A 26 7.15 -12.00 -17.70
C ALA A 26 6.70 -12.44 -16.30
N GLY A 27 7.29 -11.90 -15.25
CA GLY A 27 6.85 -12.15 -13.86
C GLY A 27 5.40 -11.73 -13.61
N ALA A 28 4.99 -10.58 -14.14
CA ALA A 28 3.60 -10.10 -14.04
C ALA A 28 2.62 -11.03 -14.80
N LEU A 29 3.00 -11.51 -15.99
CA LEU A 29 2.21 -12.48 -16.76
C LEU A 29 2.07 -13.82 -16.03
N ILE A 30 3.16 -14.35 -15.47
CA ILE A 30 3.15 -15.59 -14.69
C ILE A 30 2.23 -15.43 -13.47
N ASN A 31 2.34 -14.31 -12.76
CA ASN A 31 1.47 -14.04 -11.62
C ASN A 31 0.00 -13.92 -12.04
N ALA A 32 -0.30 -13.23 -13.13
CA ALA A 32 -1.66 -13.11 -13.65
C ALA A 32 -2.25 -14.46 -14.08
N ALA A 33 -1.42 -15.35 -14.65
CA ALA A 33 -1.81 -16.69 -15.09
C ALA A 33 -1.85 -17.74 -13.96
N ALA A 34 -1.54 -17.35 -12.71
CA ALA A 34 -1.54 -18.29 -11.59
C ALA A 34 -2.95 -18.90 -11.35
N PRO A 35 -3.07 -20.22 -11.22
CA PRO A 35 -4.38 -20.89 -11.09
C PRO A 35 -5.25 -20.35 -9.96
N GLY A 36 -4.66 -19.92 -8.85
CA GLY A 36 -5.38 -19.33 -7.72
C GLY A 36 -6.09 -18.01 -8.05
N ASN A 37 -5.70 -17.30 -9.10
CA ASN A 37 -6.40 -16.10 -9.55
C ASN A 37 -7.71 -16.46 -10.27
N PHE A 38 -7.72 -17.56 -11.00
CA PHE A 38 -8.92 -18.07 -11.70
C PHE A 38 -9.92 -18.66 -10.71
N SER A 39 -9.46 -19.44 -9.73
CA SER A 39 -10.34 -19.99 -8.68
C SER A 39 -11.05 -18.88 -7.89
N ARG A 40 -10.35 -17.82 -7.56
CA ARG A 40 -10.95 -16.65 -6.88
C ARG A 40 -11.93 -15.90 -7.78
N HIS A 41 -11.63 -15.81 -9.07
CA HIS A 41 -12.55 -15.21 -10.03
C HIS A 41 -13.86 -16.01 -10.10
N ASP A 42 -13.80 -17.33 -10.11
CA ASP A 42 -14.99 -18.19 -10.15
C ASP A 42 -15.82 -18.10 -8.86
N GLU A 43 -15.18 -17.98 -7.69
CA GLU A 43 -15.86 -17.79 -6.41
C GLU A 43 -16.50 -16.39 -6.28
N THR A 44 -15.91 -15.38 -6.90
CA THR A 44 -16.43 -14.00 -6.90
C THR A 44 -17.25 -13.67 -8.15
N ALA A 45 -17.22 -14.51 -9.18
CA ALA A 45 -17.78 -14.26 -10.51
C ALA A 45 -19.31 -14.21 -10.57
N GLY A 46 -20.01 -14.49 -9.48
CA GLY A 46 -21.43 -14.07 -9.35
C GLY A 46 -21.61 -12.55 -9.48
N ALA A 47 -20.52 -11.76 -9.36
CA ALA A 47 -20.46 -10.32 -9.46
C ALA A 47 -19.46 -9.84 -10.54
N GLY A 48 -19.13 -10.67 -11.57
CA GLY A 48 -18.14 -10.35 -12.60
C GLY A 48 -18.28 -8.93 -13.12
N LEU A 49 -17.30 -8.06 -12.78
CA LEU A 49 -17.29 -6.71 -13.31
C LEU A 49 -16.96 -6.74 -14.80
N HIS A 50 -17.82 -6.11 -15.59
CA HIS A 50 -17.47 -5.79 -16.96
C HIS A 50 -16.24 -4.86 -16.96
N PHE A 51 -15.29 -5.07 -17.86
CA PHE A 51 -14.05 -4.31 -17.97
C PHE A 51 -14.25 -2.79 -17.86
N GLY A 52 -15.30 -2.25 -18.49
CA GLY A 52 -15.64 -0.81 -18.41
C GLY A 52 -15.97 -0.35 -17.00
N GLN A 53 -16.66 -1.17 -16.21
CA GLN A 53 -16.95 -0.89 -14.81
C GLN A 53 -15.69 -0.93 -13.96
N ALA A 54 -14.82 -1.92 -14.19
CA ALA A 54 -13.54 -2.00 -13.50
C ALA A 54 -12.68 -0.75 -13.70
N VAL A 55 -12.65 -0.18 -14.92
CA VAL A 55 -11.96 1.09 -15.18
C VAL A 55 -12.55 2.24 -14.37
N VAL A 56 -13.89 2.37 -14.32
CA VAL A 56 -14.56 3.42 -13.53
C VAL A 56 -14.24 3.25 -12.04
N TYR A 57 -14.32 2.04 -11.52
CA TYR A 57 -13.99 1.75 -10.11
C TYR A 57 -12.52 2.02 -9.79
N THR A 58 -11.59 1.69 -10.70
CA THR A 58 -10.17 2.02 -10.54
C THR A 58 -9.95 3.52 -10.34
N VAL A 59 -10.58 4.36 -11.17
CA VAL A 59 -10.48 5.82 -11.01
C VAL A 59 -11.08 6.28 -9.69
N ARG A 60 -12.23 5.73 -9.32
CA ARG A 60 -12.89 6.05 -8.04
C ARG A 60 -12.02 5.65 -6.85
N MET A 61 -11.50 4.42 -6.83
CA MET A 61 -10.61 3.92 -5.79
C MET A 61 -9.35 4.79 -5.68
N PHE A 62 -8.73 5.15 -6.80
CA PHE A 62 -7.55 6.02 -6.80
C PHE A 62 -7.84 7.38 -6.13
N VAL A 63 -9.01 7.99 -6.39
CA VAL A 63 -9.39 9.26 -5.75
C VAL A 63 -9.68 9.08 -4.27
N GLU A 64 -10.44 8.05 -3.90
CA GLU A 64 -10.80 7.76 -2.51
C GLU A 64 -9.56 7.44 -1.66
N GLU A 65 -8.65 6.58 -2.17
CA GLU A 65 -7.40 6.21 -1.50
C GLU A 65 -6.43 7.39 -1.41
N THR A 66 -6.32 8.22 -2.46
CA THR A 66 -5.56 9.47 -2.37
C THR A 66 -6.11 10.35 -1.24
N GLY A 67 -7.43 10.51 -1.15
CA GLY A 67 -8.06 11.26 -0.08
C GLY A 67 -7.81 10.67 1.31
N ARG A 68 -7.85 9.35 1.44
CA ARG A 68 -7.51 8.63 2.69
C ARG A 68 -6.07 8.89 3.09
N LEU A 69 -5.11 8.69 2.19
CA LEU A 69 -3.69 8.90 2.44
C LEU A 69 -3.38 10.33 2.92
N PHE A 70 -4.02 11.34 2.33
CA PHE A 70 -3.83 12.73 2.79
C PHE A 70 -4.46 13.01 4.17
N ARG A 71 -5.54 12.34 4.53
CA ARG A 71 -6.23 12.54 5.83
C ARG A 71 -5.61 11.76 6.97
N GLU A 72 -5.21 10.51 6.69
CA GLU A 72 -4.85 9.53 7.72
C GLU A 72 -3.34 9.35 7.88
N THR A 73 -2.55 9.99 6.99
CA THR A 73 -1.09 9.86 7.04
C THR A 73 -0.40 11.22 6.98
N MET A 74 0.92 11.21 7.16
CA MET A 74 1.78 12.39 6.99
C MET A 74 2.05 12.74 5.51
N LEU A 75 1.26 12.20 4.57
CA LEU A 75 1.52 12.41 3.13
C LEU A 75 1.46 13.90 2.76
N GLY A 76 0.54 14.67 3.33
CA GLY A 76 0.44 16.12 3.07
C GLY A 76 1.72 16.87 3.40
N LEU A 77 2.34 16.55 4.56
CA LEU A 77 3.62 17.13 4.95
C LEU A 77 4.76 16.68 4.01
N ALA A 78 4.84 15.39 3.71
CA ALA A 78 5.83 14.86 2.78
C ALA A 78 5.67 15.47 1.38
N PHE A 79 4.44 15.70 0.94
CA PHE A 79 4.13 16.36 -0.34
C PHE A 79 4.67 17.77 -0.38
N LEU A 80 4.46 18.59 0.66
CA LEU A 80 5.00 19.94 0.77
C LEU A 80 6.54 19.95 0.81
N LEU A 81 7.15 19.04 1.55
CA LEU A 81 8.61 18.88 1.58
C LEU A 81 9.16 18.52 0.20
N MET A 82 8.47 17.68 -0.57
CA MET A 82 8.88 17.33 -1.93
C MET A 82 8.72 18.49 -2.91
N ILE A 83 7.71 19.37 -2.74
CA ILE A 83 7.63 20.63 -3.50
C ILE A 83 8.85 21.51 -3.20
N ALA A 84 9.20 21.69 -1.93
CA ALA A 84 10.39 22.46 -1.54
C ALA A 84 11.69 21.87 -2.12
N ALA A 85 11.82 20.55 -2.11
CA ALA A 85 12.93 19.83 -2.73
C ALA A 85 12.98 20.07 -4.26
N GLY A 86 11.83 20.04 -4.94
CA GLY A 86 11.71 20.33 -6.36
C GLY A 86 12.14 21.75 -6.74
N LEU A 87 11.71 22.75 -5.95
CA LEU A 87 12.18 24.14 -6.08
C LEU A 87 13.70 24.23 -5.97
N TYR A 88 14.27 23.62 -4.95
CA TYR A 88 15.71 23.61 -4.69
C TYR A 88 16.51 22.96 -5.81
N LEU A 89 16.08 21.78 -6.25
CA LEU A 89 16.75 21.02 -7.31
C LEU A 89 16.65 21.71 -8.67
N SER A 90 15.54 22.39 -8.95
CA SER A 90 15.34 23.08 -10.23
C SER A 90 16.37 24.19 -10.47
N GLY A 91 16.84 24.86 -9.44
CA GLY A 91 17.90 25.86 -9.54
C GLY A 91 19.29 25.27 -9.77
N ARG A 92 19.49 23.97 -9.51
CA ARG A 92 20.79 23.29 -9.56
C ARG A 92 20.92 22.26 -10.66
N CYS A 93 19.80 21.64 -11.06
CA CYS A 93 19.78 20.55 -12.05
C CYS A 93 19.15 21.01 -13.36
N ARG A 94 19.81 20.76 -14.49
CA ARG A 94 19.26 20.98 -15.82
C ARG A 94 18.40 19.77 -16.24
N ILE A 95 17.16 19.75 -15.77
CA ILE A 95 16.20 18.70 -16.17
C ILE A 95 15.30 19.29 -17.26
N ALA A 96 15.10 18.58 -18.36
CA ALA A 96 14.15 18.99 -19.39
C ALA A 96 12.72 18.84 -18.85
N LEU A 97 11.96 19.93 -18.72
CA LEU A 97 10.63 19.95 -18.12
C LEU A 97 9.67 18.99 -18.79
N ARG A 98 9.74 18.88 -20.12
CA ARG A 98 8.90 17.95 -20.90
C ARG A 98 9.16 16.48 -20.55
N GLU A 99 10.44 16.11 -20.45
CA GLU A 99 10.83 14.74 -20.12
C GLU A 99 10.43 14.37 -18.70
N TYR A 100 10.62 15.30 -17.76
CA TYR A 100 10.20 15.08 -16.38
C TYR A 100 8.68 15.04 -16.23
N GLY A 101 7.95 15.90 -16.93
CA GLY A 101 6.49 15.87 -16.96
C GLY A 101 5.95 14.54 -17.50
N ALA A 102 6.56 14.01 -18.58
CA ALA A 102 6.20 12.70 -19.11
C ALA A 102 6.48 11.57 -18.11
N ALA A 103 7.62 11.61 -17.42
CA ALA A 103 7.96 10.64 -16.37
C ALA A 103 6.97 10.72 -15.19
N THR A 104 6.56 11.91 -14.80
CA THR A 104 5.56 12.13 -13.74
C THR A 104 4.18 11.61 -14.16
N ALA A 105 3.76 11.88 -15.38
CA ALA A 105 2.50 11.33 -15.91
C ALA A 105 2.50 9.80 -15.93
N LEU A 106 3.61 9.19 -16.32
CA LEU A 106 3.78 7.73 -16.28
C LEU A 106 3.76 7.19 -14.85
N ALA A 107 4.33 7.92 -13.88
CA ALA A 107 4.27 7.53 -12.48
C ALA A 107 2.84 7.57 -11.93
N LEU A 108 2.08 8.63 -12.24
CA LEU A 108 0.67 8.74 -11.85
C LEU A 108 -0.18 7.66 -12.51
N LEU A 109 0.07 7.36 -13.78
CA LEU A 109 -0.61 6.28 -14.47
C LEU A 109 -0.28 4.92 -13.83
N ALA A 110 0.96 4.69 -13.39
CA ALA A 110 1.33 3.48 -12.69
C ALA A 110 0.62 3.35 -11.33
N GLY A 111 0.48 4.47 -10.57
CA GLY A 111 -0.33 4.53 -9.37
C GLY A 111 -1.80 4.15 -9.64
N LEU A 112 -2.39 4.75 -10.66
CA LEU A 112 -3.76 4.46 -11.06
C LEU A 112 -3.94 2.99 -11.49
N VAL A 113 -3.02 2.45 -12.30
CA VAL A 113 -3.10 1.06 -12.80
C VAL A 113 -2.87 0.03 -11.70
N ALA A 114 -2.21 0.39 -10.60
CA ALA A 114 -2.03 -0.52 -9.46
C ALA A 114 -3.35 -0.95 -8.82
N ASP A 115 -4.39 -0.10 -8.88
CA ASP A 115 -5.73 -0.39 -8.36
C ASP A 115 -6.54 -1.32 -9.28
N PHE A 116 -6.22 -1.33 -10.58
CA PHE A 116 -7.02 -2.02 -11.59
C PHE A 116 -7.20 -3.53 -11.37
N PRO A 117 -6.15 -4.32 -11.03
CA PRO A 117 -6.31 -5.74 -10.76
C PRO A 117 -7.24 -6.03 -9.59
N VAL A 118 -7.24 -5.16 -8.56
CA VAL A 118 -8.12 -5.28 -7.40
C VAL A 118 -9.55 -4.94 -7.79
N ALA A 119 -9.76 -3.84 -8.51
CA ALA A 119 -11.06 -3.45 -9.03
C ALA A 119 -11.67 -4.56 -9.92
N LEU A 120 -10.87 -5.17 -10.79
CA LEU A 120 -11.32 -6.24 -11.67
C LEU A 120 -11.62 -7.54 -10.91
N GLY A 121 -10.75 -7.92 -9.96
CA GLY A 121 -10.84 -9.22 -9.28
C GLY A 121 -11.82 -9.27 -8.10
N TYR A 122 -12.04 -8.15 -7.41
CA TYR A 122 -12.88 -8.09 -6.20
C TYR A 122 -14.16 -7.29 -6.35
N GLY A 123 -14.54 -6.92 -7.55
CA GLY A 123 -15.79 -6.20 -7.79
C GLY A 123 -15.78 -4.72 -7.39
N GLY A 124 -14.63 -4.15 -7.06
CA GLY A 124 -14.42 -2.71 -6.95
C GLY A 124 -14.81 -2.04 -5.63
N PHE A 125 -15.31 -2.78 -4.62
CA PHE A 125 -15.72 -2.19 -3.34
C PHE A 125 -14.86 -2.58 -2.15
N TYR A 126 -14.00 -3.57 -2.32
CA TYR A 126 -13.19 -4.11 -1.24
C TYR A 126 -11.74 -4.26 -1.68
N ILE A 127 -10.84 -3.64 -0.94
CA ILE A 127 -9.39 -3.84 -1.10
C ILE A 127 -8.95 -4.79 0.01
N PRO A 128 -8.48 -6.01 -0.31
CA PRO A 128 -7.90 -6.88 0.71
C PRO A 128 -6.70 -6.22 1.39
N ASN A 129 -6.57 -6.36 2.71
CA ASN A 129 -5.49 -5.73 3.50
C ASN A 129 -4.10 -5.97 2.90
N ARG A 130 -3.84 -7.17 2.37
CA ARG A 130 -2.58 -7.51 1.69
C ARG A 130 -2.29 -6.68 0.43
N CYS A 131 -3.32 -6.12 -0.22
CA CYS A 131 -3.17 -5.31 -1.43
C CYS A 131 -2.85 -3.85 -1.11
N TYR A 132 -3.27 -3.35 0.05
CA TYR A 132 -3.04 -1.96 0.48
C TYR A 132 -1.56 -1.59 0.43
N PHE A 133 -0.66 -2.47 0.89
CA PHE A 133 0.76 -2.15 0.90
C PHE A 133 1.30 -1.80 -0.49
N ILE A 134 0.92 -2.56 -1.52
CA ILE A 134 1.39 -2.32 -2.90
C ILE A 134 0.73 -1.07 -3.47
N ILE A 135 -0.58 -0.92 -3.28
CA ILE A 135 -1.36 0.21 -3.75
C ILE A 135 -0.84 1.50 -3.11
N ASP A 136 -0.82 1.57 -1.78
CA ASP A 136 -0.38 2.74 -1.04
C ASP A 136 1.06 3.13 -1.37
N THR A 137 1.98 2.16 -1.44
CA THR A 137 3.37 2.44 -1.81
C THR A 137 3.47 3.04 -3.20
N THR A 138 2.76 2.48 -4.18
CA THR A 138 2.80 2.96 -5.56
C THR A 138 2.18 4.35 -5.68
N MET A 139 1.06 4.58 -4.99
CA MET A 139 0.38 5.87 -4.95
C MET A 139 1.23 6.95 -4.26
N VAL A 140 1.78 6.67 -3.08
CA VAL A 140 2.66 7.58 -2.35
C VAL A 140 3.85 7.99 -3.20
N LEU A 141 4.55 7.03 -3.82
CA LEU A 141 5.70 7.33 -4.71
C LEU A 141 5.29 8.18 -5.90
N SER A 142 4.12 7.92 -6.49
CA SER A 142 3.59 8.68 -7.62
C SER A 142 3.23 10.11 -7.23
N LEU A 143 2.58 10.29 -6.09
CA LEU A 143 2.19 11.60 -5.55
C LEU A 143 3.41 12.41 -5.10
N LEU A 144 4.39 11.81 -4.45
CA LEU A 144 5.64 12.48 -4.08
C LEU A 144 6.45 12.90 -5.31
N ASN A 145 6.46 12.09 -6.38
CA ASN A 145 7.07 12.48 -7.64
C ASN A 145 6.31 13.65 -8.31
N LEU A 146 4.97 13.66 -8.24
CA LEU A 146 4.16 14.80 -8.67
C LEU A 146 4.52 16.07 -7.89
N ALA A 147 4.63 15.98 -6.56
CA ALA A 147 4.99 17.11 -5.70
C ALA A 147 6.37 17.69 -6.10
N LEU A 148 7.35 16.81 -6.31
CA LEU A 148 8.67 17.21 -6.75
C LEU A 148 8.61 17.92 -8.12
N PHE A 149 7.84 17.40 -9.07
CA PHE A 149 7.62 18.03 -10.37
C PHE A 149 6.93 19.38 -10.26
N LEU A 150 5.92 19.52 -9.40
CA LEU A 150 5.25 20.81 -9.14
C LEU A 150 6.23 21.86 -8.61
N GLY A 151 7.15 21.48 -7.72
CA GLY A 151 8.21 22.36 -7.26
C GLY A 151 9.13 22.82 -8.39
N VAL A 152 9.51 21.92 -9.30
CA VAL A 152 10.30 22.28 -10.50
C VAL A 152 9.52 23.23 -11.40
N CYS A 153 8.23 22.97 -11.63
CA CYS A 153 7.38 23.86 -12.41
C CYS A 153 7.21 25.24 -11.78
N ALA A 154 7.03 25.30 -10.46
CA ALA A 154 6.88 26.54 -9.72
C ALA A 154 8.10 27.46 -9.88
N HIS A 155 9.31 26.88 -9.87
CA HIS A 155 10.52 27.66 -10.17
C HIS A 155 10.58 28.10 -11.64
N ARG A 156 10.40 27.19 -12.59
CA ARG A 156 10.68 27.45 -14.01
C ARG A 156 9.60 28.19 -14.75
N LEU A 157 8.33 28.00 -14.38
CA LEU A 157 7.20 28.62 -15.05
C LEU A 157 6.71 29.87 -14.31
N CYS A 158 6.69 29.83 -12.96
CA CYS A 158 6.20 30.93 -12.14
C CYS A 158 7.31 31.83 -11.60
N GLY A 159 8.57 31.51 -11.87
CA GLY A 159 9.71 32.33 -11.42
C GLY A 159 9.93 32.35 -9.90
N LEU A 160 9.37 31.36 -9.16
CA LEU A 160 9.58 31.30 -7.73
C LEU A 160 11.07 31.13 -7.41
N PRO A 161 11.59 31.89 -6.44
CA PRO A 161 12.99 31.81 -6.08
C PRO A 161 13.37 30.44 -5.53
N SER A 162 14.52 29.93 -5.94
CA SER A 162 15.09 28.64 -5.47
C SER A 162 16.22 28.85 -4.46
N ASP A 163 16.27 30.01 -3.85
CA ASP A 163 17.27 30.38 -2.85
C ASP A 163 17.02 29.71 -1.50
N GLY A 164 18.05 29.61 -0.67
CA GLY A 164 17.98 28.95 0.63
C GLY A 164 16.97 29.59 1.58
N ARG A 165 16.66 30.88 1.40
CA ARG A 165 15.68 31.60 2.24
C ARG A 165 14.25 31.12 1.95
N THR A 166 13.86 30.99 0.68
CA THR A 166 12.54 30.50 0.28
C THR A 166 12.33 29.07 0.77
N ILE A 167 13.36 28.23 0.63
CA ILE A 167 13.31 26.86 1.12
C ILE A 167 13.18 26.81 2.64
N ALA A 168 13.95 27.64 3.36
CA ALA A 168 13.83 27.72 4.81
C ALA A 168 12.41 28.13 5.25
N VAL A 169 11.79 29.11 4.58
CA VAL A 169 10.39 29.50 4.86
C VAL A 169 9.43 28.34 4.64
N LEU A 170 9.57 27.60 3.55
CA LEU A 170 8.73 26.42 3.30
C LEU A 170 8.94 25.32 4.38
N LEU A 171 10.17 25.08 4.78
CA LEU A 171 10.48 24.15 5.87
C LEU A 171 9.89 24.61 7.22
N TYR A 172 9.93 25.92 7.52
CA TYR A 172 9.27 26.45 8.71
C TYR A 172 7.75 26.30 8.66
N ILE A 173 7.14 26.50 7.48
CA ILE A 173 5.69 26.26 7.31
C ILE A 173 5.38 24.77 7.53
N CYS A 174 6.17 23.87 6.97
CA CYS A 174 6.00 22.42 7.21
C CYS A 174 6.14 22.07 8.69
N LEU A 175 7.12 22.64 9.37
CA LEU A 175 7.32 22.43 10.81
C LEU A 175 6.15 22.99 11.63
N ALA A 176 5.65 24.18 11.28
CA ALA A 176 4.48 24.76 11.93
C ALA A 176 3.24 23.90 11.74
N VAL A 177 3.01 23.38 10.53
CA VAL A 177 1.92 22.42 10.24
C VAL A 177 2.09 21.19 11.10
N LEU A 178 3.29 20.63 11.21
CA LEU A 178 3.56 19.47 12.05
C LEU A 178 3.24 19.70 13.54
N ILE A 179 3.55 20.90 14.05
CA ILE A 179 3.30 21.26 15.45
C ILE A 179 1.80 21.50 15.70
N VAL A 180 1.09 22.10 14.73
CA VAL A 180 -0.33 22.47 14.87
C VAL A 180 -1.25 21.30 14.57
N THR A 181 -0.82 20.36 13.71
CA THR A 181 -1.62 19.16 13.43
C THR A 181 -1.49 18.23 14.64
N PRO A 182 -2.55 18.03 15.45
CA PRO A 182 -2.52 17.09 16.55
C PRO A 182 -2.62 15.67 15.99
N LEU A 183 -1.59 15.25 15.30
CA LEU A 183 -1.35 13.85 15.08
C LEU A 183 -0.97 13.33 16.46
N SER A 184 -1.92 12.74 17.17
CA SER A 184 -1.55 11.94 18.32
C SER A 184 -0.55 10.92 17.77
N MET A 185 0.70 10.98 18.23
CA MET A 185 1.72 10.01 17.80
C MET A 185 1.21 8.57 18.01
N GLU A 186 0.24 8.40 18.89
CA GLU A 186 -0.44 7.15 19.21
C GLU A 186 -1.25 6.58 18.05
N GLU A 187 -1.75 7.42 17.14
CA GLU A 187 -2.48 6.98 15.94
C GLU A 187 -1.56 6.56 14.78
N LEU A 188 -0.27 6.89 14.87
CA LEU A 188 0.69 6.47 13.84
C LEU A 188 0.97 4.97 13.96
N PRO A 189 0.74 4.17 12.90
CA PRO A 189 1.00 2.73 12.92
C PRO A 189 2.43 2.40 13.39
N LEU A 190 3.43 3.16 12.93
CA LEU A 190 4.82 2.98 13.34
C LEU A 190 5.03 3.19 14.85
N TYR A 191 4.36 4.17 15.46
CA TYR A 191 4.45 4.41 16.90
C TYR A 191 3.77 3.30 17.69
N ARG A 192 2.57 2.85 17.25
CA ARG A 192 1.86 1.72 17.88
C ARG A 192 2.72 0.44 17.82
N VAL A 193 3.27 0.11 16.66
CA VAL A 193 4.17 -1.04 16.51
C VAL A 193 5.38 -0.90 17.43
N ALA A 194 6.07 0.25 17.43
CA ALA A 194 7.22 0.49 18.31
C ALA A 194 6.85 0.35 19.79
N ARG A 195 5.68 0.85 20.21
CA ARG A 195 5.16 0.72 21.57
C ARG A 195 4.87 -0.74 21.93
N TYR A 196 4.23 -1.51 21.05
CA TYR A 196 3.92 -2.92 21.29
C TYR A 196 5.19 -3.79 21.32
N VAL A 197 6.22 -3.43 20.56
CA VAL A 197 7.54 -4.07 20.63
C VAL A 197 8.21 -3.72 21.96
N HIS A 198 8.19 -2.43 22.35
CA HIS A 198 8.87 -1.95 23.56
C HIS A 198 8.25 -2.49 24.86
N ASN A 199 6.92 -2.50 24.94
CA ASN A 199 6.21 -3.00 26.12
C ASN A 199 6.07 -4.54 26.18
N GLY A 200 6.52 -5.24 25.13
CA GLY A 200 6.49 -6.70 25.06
C GLY A 200 5.14 -7.31 24.66
N SER A 201 4.10 -6.51 24.34
CA SER A 201 2.76 -6.99 24.01
C SER A 201 2.78 -8.00 22.85
N TYR A 202 3.56 -7.75 21.81
CA TYR A 202 3.71 -8.70 20.71
C TYR A 202 4.31 -10.04 21.15
N ARG A 203 5.26 -10.03 22.07
CA ARG A 203 5.88 -11.25 22.58
C ARG A 203 4.89 -12.06 23.43
N GLU A 204 4.07 -11.40 24.21
CA GLU A 204 3.02 -12.05 25.01
C GLU A 204 1.93 -12.63 24.11
N TYR A 205 1.48 -11.86 23.14
CA TYR A 205 0.51 -12.32 22.15
C TYR A 205 1.02 -13.54 21.37
N TYR A 206 2.28 -13.49 20.88
CA TYR A 206 2.91 -14.60 20.20
C TYR A 206 2.97 -15.88 21.08
N LYS A 207 3.31 -15.74 22.37
CA LYS A 207 3.31 -16.89 23.29
C LYS A 207 1.92 -17.51 23.40
N LYS A 208 0.89 -16.70 23.59
CA LYS A 208 -0.50 -17.18 23.65
C LYS A 208 -0.93 -17.88 22.35
N CYS A 209 -0.47 -17.36 21.21
CA CYS A 209 -0.73 -18.00 19.92
C CYS A 209 -0.03 -19.38 19.81
N VAL A 210 1.21 -19.49 20.28
CA VAL A 210 1.93 -20.78 20.30
C VAL A 210 1.24 -21.77 21.23
N GLU A 211 0.86 -21.35 22.44
CA GLU A 211 0.11 -22.18 23.41
C GLU A 211 -1.21 -22.69 22.82
N LEU A 212 -1.89 -21.87 22.05
CA LEU A 212 -3.12 -22.20 21.37
C LEU A 212 -2.91 -23.25 20.26
N TYR A 213 -1.81 -23.15 19.52
CA TYR A 213 -1.44 -24.16 18.52
C TYR A 213 -1.07 -25.49 19.17
N ASP A 214 -0.24 -25.45 20.20
CA ASP A 214 0.16 -26.64 20.95
C ASP A 214 -1.09 -27.34 21.55
N TYR A 215 -2.06 -26.53 22.01
CA TYR A 215 -3.35 -27.05 22.48
C TYR A 215 -4.12 -27.72 21.36
N LEU A 216 -4.26 -27.08 20.19
CA LEU A 216 -4.96 -27.68 19.03
C LEU A 216 -4.29 -28.98 18.56
N GLU A 217 -2.97 -29.06 18.63
CA GLU A 217 -2.23 -30.25 18.25
C GLU A 217 -2.40 -31.41 19.24
N THR A 218 -2.47 -31.09 20.53
CA THR A 218 -2.43 -32.11 21.61
C THR A 218 -3.78 -32.47 22.18
N CYS A 219 -4.81 -31.59 22.09
CA CYS A 219 -6.12 -31.88 22.65
C CYS A 219 -6.79 -33.07 21.96
N PRO A 220 -7.40 -34.03 22.71
CA PRO A 220 -8.06 -35.18 22.13
C PRO A 220 -9.47 -34.87 21.59
N GLU A 221 -9.99 -33.70 21.87
CA GLU A 221 -11.35 -33.31 21.50
C GLU A 221 -11.51 -33.12 19.99
N ALA A 222 -12.60 -33.63 19.44
CA ALA A 222 -12.93 -33.47 18.02
C ALA A 222 -13.53 -32.08 17.72
N ASP A 223 -14.27 -31.52 18.67
CA ASP A 223 -14.88 -30.19 18.58
C ASP A 223 -14.21 -29.28 19.59
N VAL A 224 -13.55 -28.24 19.12
CA VAL A 224 -12.71 -27.37 19.94
C VAL A 224 -13.29 -25.97 19.97
N VAL A 225 -13.46 -25.43 21.18
CA VAL A 225 -13.83 -24.04 21.40
C VAL A 225 -12.63 -23.32 22.00
N LEU A 226 -12.18 -22.25 21.31
CA LEU A 226 -10.98 -21.54 21.65
C LEU A 226 -11.30 -20.18 22.30
N GLU A 227 -10.67 -19.92 23.45
CA GLU A 227 -10.60 -18.57 24.00
C GLU A 227 -9.45 -17.82 23.31
N MET A 228 -9.81 -16.77 22.57
CA MET A 228 -8.81 -15.98 21.87
C MET A 228 -8.10 -15.02 22.82
N PRO A 229 -6.78 -14.81 22.66
CA PRO A 229 -6.08 -13.72 23.33
C PRO A 229 -6.67 -12.37 22.91
N ASP A 230 -6.57 -11.38 23.81
CA ASP A 230 -6.98 -10.02 23.49
C ASP A 230 -6.38 -9.55 22.19
N TYR A 231 -7.23 -9.05 21.32
CA TYR A 231 -6.87 -8.61 19.98
C TYR A 231 -5.86 -7.44 20.02
N ILE A 232 -4.84 -7.53 19.19
CA ILE A 232 -3.92 -6.41 18.93
C ILE A 232 -4.20 -5.94 17.51
N ASP A 233 -4.79 -4.76 17.34
CA ASP A 233 -5.31 -4.20 16.10
C ASP A 233 -4.37 -4.27 14.88
N ASP A 234 -3.07 -4.29 15.11
CA ASP A 234 -2.06 -4.28 14.05
C ASP A 234 -1.50 -5.68 13.74
N PHE A 235 -2.04 -6.75 14.37
CA PHE A 235 -1.46 -8.09 14.25
C PHE A 235 -2.53 -9.18 14.15
N GLU A 236 -3.07 -9.36 12.96
CA GLU A 236 -3.98 -10.48 12.66
C GLU A 236 -3.20 -11.79 12.46
N CYS A 237 -2.83 -12.48 13.54
CA CYS A 237 -2.27 -13.83 13.41
C CYS A 237 -3.36 -14.88 13.19
N PHE A 238 -4.56 -14.68 13.72
CA PHE A 238 -5.67 -15.62 13.65
C PHE A 238 -7.01 -14.93 13.59
N TYR A 239 -7.76 -15.24 12.57
CA TYR A 239 -9.14 -14.86 12.46
C TYR A 239 -10.02 -16.12 12.67
N PHE A 240 -10.22 -16.48 13.93
CA PHE A 240 -11.24 -17.49 14.25
C PHE A 240 -12.60 -16.81 14.35
N ASP A 241 -13.56 -17.34 13.64
CA ASP A 241 -14.95 -16.92 13.69
C ASP A 241 -15.71 -17.72 14.76
N GLU A 242 -16.84 -17.17 15.22
CA GLU A 242 -17.81 -17.89 16.04
C GLU A 242 -18.51 -19.00 15.21
N ASP A 243 -18.63 -18.80 13.89
CA ASP A 243 -19.18 -19.77 12.96
C ASP A 243 -18.16 -20.88 12.64
N GLU A 244 -18.43 -22.09 13.11
CA GLU A 244 -17.61 -23.27 12.82
C GLU A 244 -17.51 -23.58 11.32
N ASN A 245 -18.48 -23.11 10.51
CA ASN A 245 -18.49 -23.27 9.06
C ASN A 245 -17.69 -22.18 8.33
N GLY A 246 -17.15 -21.19 9.03
CA GLY A 246 -16.24 -20.21 8.47
C GLY A 246 -15.05 -20.90 7.78
N TRP A 247 -14.66 -20.42 6.60
CA TRP A 247 -13.60 -21.07 5.81
C TRP A 247 -12.25 -21.18 6.53
N VAL A 248 -11.92 -20.22 7.43
CA VAL A 248 -10.71 -20.26 8.26
C VAL A 248 -10.84 -21.38 9.29
N ASN A 249 -11.97 -21.47 9.99
CA ASN A 249 -12.24 -22.48 11.01
C ASN A 249 -12.22 -23.88 10.41
N GLN A 250 -12.83 -24.07 9.25
CA GLN A 250 -12.78 -25.34 8.51
C GLN A 250 -11.34 -25.70 8.08
N GLY A 251 -10.56 -24.73 7.58
CA GLY A 251 -9.18 -24.96 7.19
C GLY A 251 -8.31 -25.40 8.37
N ILE A 252 -8.46 -24.77 9.53
CA ILE A 252 -7.73 -25.11 10.75
C ILE A 252 -8.21 -26.45 11.32
N ALA A 253 -9.50 -26.70 11.35
CA ALA A 253 -10.05 -27.99 11.77
C ALA A 253 -9.47 -29.12 10.92
N ALA A 254 -9.46 -28.97 9.60
CA ALA A 254 -8.88 -29.95 8.68
C ALA A 254 -7.36 -30.13 8.91
N TYR A 255 -6.63 -29.06 9.13
CA TYR A 255 -5.18 -29.12 9.35
C TYR A 255 -4.80 -29.89 10.63
N TYR A 256 -5.53 -29.65 11.74
CA TYR A 256 -5.29 -30.33 13.03
C TYR A 256 -6.09 -31.61 13.21
N GLY A 257 -6.80 -32.11 12.17
CA GLY A 257 -7.60 -33.32 12.24
C GLY A 257 -8.79 -33.23 13.21
N LYS A 258 -9.34 -32.03 13.40
CA LYS A 258 -10.53 -31.77 14.21
C LYS A 258 -11.79 -31.82 13.35
N ARG A 259 -12.94 -32.10 13.99
CA ARG A 259 -14.24 -32.03 13.33
C ARG A 259 -14.72 -30.59 13.19
N SER A 260 -14.55 -29.81 14.25
CA SER A 260 -14.85 -28.37 14.25
C SER A 260 -13.90 -27.60 15.16
N VAL A 261 -13.62 -26.35 14.78
CA VAL A 261 -12.91 -25.38 15.60
C VAL A 261 -13.69 -24.07 15.54
N ARG A 262 -13.95 -23.44 16.66
CA ARG A 262 -14.62 -22.13 16.72
C ARG A 262 -14.12 -21.28 17.87
N ARG A 263 -14.35 -19.98 17.78
CA ARG A 263 -14.12 -19.05 18.87
C ARG A 263 -15.21 -19.18 19.94
N ALA A 264 -14.85 -19.04 21.23
CA ALA A 264 -15.81 -18.82 22.30
C ALA A 264 -16.55 -17.49 22.09
N GLN A 265 -17.81 -17.45 22.45
CA GLN A 265 -18.64 -16.24 22.43
C GLN A 265 -18.22 -15.26 23.51
#